data_50e799cf11ae65d69a2b9a2cc23c7614
#
_entry.id   50e799cf11ae65d69a2b9a2cc23c7614
#
_cell.length_a   1.000
_cell.length_b   1.000
_cell.length_c   1.000
_cell.angle_alpha   90.00
_cell.angle_beta   90.00
_cell.angle_gamma   90.00
#
_symmetry.space_group_name_H-M   'P 1'
#
loop_
_entity.id
_entity.type
_entity.pdbx_description
1 polymer ?
#
loop_
_entity_poly.entity_id
_entity_poly.type
_entity_poly.pdbx_seq_one_letter_code
_entity_poly.pdbx_strand_id
1 'polypeptide(L)'
;MKKNNSIDRTALMPNYAPAEFIPVKGKKSILWDDKGKDYVDFGGGIAVTCLGHSHPALNKVLKEQSSKLWHVSNYLFNKPALELSEMLAEKTFADKVFFSNSGNEANEAAIKLARKYFFDQKKPEKHEIIVFTNAFHGRSMLNITAGDSKIQKTGFGPLLKGFKRATFNDLKSVKKVLSKKTAAIFIEPI
;
A
#
# COMPACT_ATOMS: atom_id res chain seq x y z
N MET A 1 -39.16 8.24 23.53
CA MET A 1 -38.05 7.31 23.67
C MET A 1 -36.88 7.83 22.85
N LYS A 2 -35.80 8.32 23.48
CA LYS A 2 -34.56 8.70 22.78
C LYS A 2 -33.90 7.39 22.31
N LYS A 3 -33.87 7.15 21.00
CA LYS A 3 -33.04 6.07 20.44
C LYS A 3 -31.60 6.33 20.88
N ASN A 4 -31.05 5.45 21.70
CA ASN A 4 -29.61 5.44 22.00
C ASN A 4 -28.89 5.13 20.70
N ASN A 5 -28.38 6.15 20.02
CA ASN A 5 -27.60 6.01 18.78
C ASN A 5 -26.15 5.55 19.08
N SER A 6 -25.99 4.58 19.97
CA SER A 6 -24.68 3.91 20.08
C SER A 6 -24.47 3.05 18.84
N ILE A 7 -23.47 3.38 18.06
CA ILE A 7 -23.07 2.58 16.90
C ILE A 7 -22.61 1.21 17.43
N ASP A 8 -23.33 0.17 17.00
CA ASP A 8 -22.95 -1.22 17.32
C ASP A 8 -21.67 -1.60 16.59
N ARG A 9 -20.62 -1.92 17.34
CA ARG A 9 -19.31 -2.34 16.79
C ARG A 9 -19.17 -3.85 16.68
N THR A 10 -20.15 -4.62 17.12
CA THR A 10 -20.08 -6.09 17.17
C THR A 10 -20.12 -6.75 15.80
N ALA A 11 -20.62 -6.04 14.78
CA ALA A 11 -20.63 -6.53 13.40
C ALA A 11 -19.24 -6.44 12.71
N LEU A 12 -18.29 -5.69 13.28
CA LEU A 12 -16.94 -5.64 12.74
C LEU A 12 -16.12 -6.84 13.21
N MET A 13 -15.40 -7.48 12.30
CA MET A 13 -14.46 -8.54 12.66
C MET A 13 -13.39 -7.99 13.62
N PRO A 14 -13.15 -8.64 14.77
CA PRO A 14 -12.25 -8.14 15.81
C PRO A 14 -10.77 -8.43 15.51
N ASN A 15 -10.34 -8.12 14.30
CA ASN A 15 -8.96 -8.32 13.81
C ASN A 15 -8.03 -7.13 14.07
N TYR A 16 -8.57 -6.02 14.56
CA TYR A 16 -7.84 -4.82 14.99
C TYR A 16 -8.32 -4.39 16.38
N ALA A 17 -7.48 -3.63 17.08
CA ALA A 17 -7.80 -2.97 18.34
C ALA A 17 -7.84 -1.44 18.14
N PRO A 18 -8.90 -0.89 17.54
CA PRO A 18 -9.02 0.54 17.31
C PRO A 18 -9.21 1.29 18.65
N ALA A 19 -8.83 2.58 18.67
CA ALA A 19 -9.12 3.47 19.78
C ALA A 19 -10.65 3.56 20.01
N GLU A 20 -11.04 3.86 21.25
CA GLU A 20 -12.45 3.89 21.64
C GLU A 20 -13.24 5.07 21.07
N PHE A 21 -12.59 6.21 20.78
CA PHE A 21 -13.27 7.38 20.22
C PHE A 21 -13.59 7.19 18.73
N ILE A 22 -14.70 7.79 18.28
CA ILE A 22 -15.15 7.71 16.88
C ILE A 22 -14.98 9.10 16.26
N PRO A 23 -13.96 9.31 15.40
CA PRO A 23 -13.83 10.57 14.68
C PRO A 23 -14.94 10.71 13.64
N VAL A 24 -15.62 11.87 13.66
CA VAL A 24 -16.72 12.20 12.73
C VAL A 24 -16.41 13.41 11.86
N LYS A 25 -15.35 14.16 12.17
CA LYS A 25 -14.93 15.34 11.43
C LYS A 25 -13.42 15.49 11.48
N GLY A 26 -12.83 15.97 10.40
CA GLY A 26 -11.41 16.33 10.33
C GLY A 26 -11.19 17.63 9.56
N LYS A 27 -10.23 18.44 9.97
CA LYS A 27 -9.78 19.64 9.26
C LYS A 27 -8.30 19.89 9.55
N LYS A 28 -7.48 19.97 8.53
CA LYS A 28 -6.01 20.04 8.68
C LYS A 28 -5.51 18.87 9.52
N SER A 29 -4.84 19.12 10.64
CA SER A 29 -4.32 18.11 11.56
C SER A 29 -5.22 17.85 12.77
N ILE A 30 -6.47 18.30 12.75
CA ILE A 30 -7.40 18.12 13.88
C ILE A 30 -8.54 17.20 13.49
N LEU A 31 -8.84 16.26 14.37
CA LEU A 31 -10.01 15.39 14.33
C LEU A 31 -10.97 15.78 15.46
N TRP A 32 -12.26 15.60 15.26
CA TRP A 32 -13.29 15.72 16.29
C TRP A 32 -14.08 14.43 16.37
N ASP A 33 -14.32 13.97 17.59
CA ASP A 33 -15.17 12.80 17.84
C ASP A 33 -16.66 13.14 17.80
N ASP A 34 -17.49 12.12 17.99
CA ASP A 34 -18.95 12.21 18.05
C ASP A 34 -19.48 12.98 19.28
N LYS A 35 -18.63 13.27 20.26
CA LYS A 35 -18.90 14.08 21.45
C LYS A 35 -18.42 15.51 21.31
N GLY A 36 -17.76 15.84 20.20
CA GLY A 36 -17.21 17.16 19.90
C GLY A 36 -15.83 17.44 20.50
N LYS A 37 -15.19 16.45 21.12
CA LYS A 37 -13.82 16.57 21.61
C LYS A 37 -12.84 16.55 20.45
N ASP A 38 -11.83 17.42 20.47
CA ASP A 38 -10.80 17.52 19.46
C ASP A 38 -9.53 16.75 19.83
N TYR A 39 -8.81 16.30 18.79
CA TYR A 39 -7.57 15.55 18.88
C TYR A 39 -6.62 16.03 17.78
N VAL A 40 -5.32 16.15 18.09
CA VAL A 40 -4.28 16.36 17.08
C VAL A 40 -3.94 15.01 16.43
N ASP A 41 -4.12 14.93 15.14
CA ASP A 41 -3.81 13.71 14.36
C ASP A 41 -2.36 13.71 13.88
N PHE A 42 -1.49 13.02 14.61
CA PHE A 42 -0.12 12.75 14.21
C PHE A 42 0.02 11.50 13.33
N GLY A 43 -1.03 10.69 13.23
CA GLY A 43 -1.01 9.45 12.45
C GLY A 43 -1.32 9.65 10.97
N GLY A 44 -2.13 10.65 10.64
CA GLY A 44 -2.53 10.97 9.28
C GLY A 44 -3.07 9.79 8.47
N GLY A 45 -3.74 8.81 9.14
CA GLY A 45 -4.18 7.57 8.48
C GLY A 45 -3.00 6.68 8.03
N ILE A 46 -1.93 6.64 8.81
CA ILE A 46 -0.64 6.02 8.49
C ILE A 46 -0.01 6.72 7.28
N ALA A 47 0.21 8.04 7.43
CA ALA A 47 0.82 8.95 6.46
C ALA A 47 0.04 9.10 5.12
N VAL A 48 -1.26 8.85 5.11
CA VAL A 48 -2.10 8.97 3.90
C VAL A 48 -2.54 10.42 3.68
N THR A 49 -2.96 11.12 4.75
CA THR A 49 -3.51 12.48 4.66
C THR A 49 -2.43 13.56 4.79
N CYS A 50 -1.39 13.51 3.94
CA CYS A 50 -0.24 14.41 4.00
C CYS A 50 -0.59 15.91 3.84
N LEU A 51 -1.69 16.25 3.17
CA LEU A 51 -2.21 17.61 3.06
C LEU A 51 -3.21 17.97 4.17
N GLY A 52 -3.43 17.06 5.13
CA GLY A 52 -4.40 17.19 6.19
C GLY A 52 -5.83 16.85 5.76
N HIS A 53 -6.70 16.72 6.77
CA HIS A 53 -8.11 16.39 6.57
C HIS A 53 -8.86 17.51 5.86
N SER A 54 -9.78 17.15 4.96
CA SER A 54 -10.69 18.06 4.26
C SER A 54 -9.98 19.22 3.55
N HIS A 55 -8.85 18.94 2.89
CA HIS A 55 -8.08 19.95 2.16
C HIS A 55 -8.96 20.59 1.05
N PRO A 56 -9.08 21.95 1.01
CA PRO A 56 -10.05 22.61 0.12
C PRO A 56 -9.87 22.29 -1.36
N ALA A 57 -8.62 22.23 -1.85
CA ALA A 57 -8.35 21.91 -3.25
C ALA A 57 -8.74 20.47 -3.60
N LEU A 58 -8.49 19.49 -2.70
CA LEU A 58 -8.90 18.11 -2.91
C LEU A 58 -10.42 17.97 -2.90
N ASN A 59 -11.11 18.62 -1.95
CA ASN A 59 -12.57 18.63 -1.91
C ASN A 59 -13.18 19.21 -3.19
N LYS A 60 -12.59 20.28 -3.73
CA LYS A 60 -13.01 20.87 -5.01
C LYS A 60 -12.87 19.88 -6.15
N VAL A 61 -11.71 19.26 -6.32
CA VAL A 61 -11.44 18.29 -7.39
C VAL A 61 -12.36 17.07 -7.28
N LEU A 62 -12.55 16.53 -6.07
CA LEU A 62 -13.47 15.40 -5.86
C LEU A 62 -14.91 15.76 -6.26
N LYS A 63 -15.40 16.93 -5.87
CA LYS A 63 -16.73 17.40 -6.24
C LYS A 63 -16.88 17.58 -7.74
N GLU A 64 -15.90 18.16 -8.42
CA GLU A 64 -15.91 18.37 -9.86
C GLU A 64 -15.82 17.04 -10.63
N GLN A 65 -14.91 16.16 -10.23
CA GLN A 65 -14.73 14.86 -10.92
C GLN A 65 -15.91 13.92 -10.69
N SER A 66 -16.50 13.91 -9.48
CA SER A 66 -17.63 13.04 -9.17
C SER A 66 -18.88 13.34 -9.98
N SER A 67 -19.01 14.57 -10.51
CA SER A 67 -20.12 14.94 -11.42
C SER A 67 -19.84 14.63 -12.89
N LYS A 68 -18.62 14.17 -13.26
CA LYS A 68 -18.23 13.90 -14.64
C LYS A 68 -18.15 12.41 -14.93
N LEU A 69 -17.27 11.70 -14.23
CA LEU A 69 -16.97 10.33 -14.54
C LEU A 69 -16.36 9.63 -13.31
N TRP A 70 -16.91 8.45 -12.97
CA TRP A 70 -16.47 7.68 -11.81
C TRP A 70 -15.52 6.53 -12.18
N HIS A 71 -15.88 5.74 -13.20
CA HIS A 71 -15.13 4.55 -13.56
C HIS A 71 -15.38 4.16 -15.01
N VAL A 72 -14.32 3.74 -15.70
CA VAL A 72 -14.40 3.27 -17.11
C VAL A 72 -13.64 1.98 -17.35
N SER A 73 -13.15 1.32 -16.29
CA SER A 73 -12.30 0.13 -16.41
C SER A 73 -10.99 0.43 -17.18
N ASN A 74 -10.18 -0.59 -17.39
CA ASN A 74 -8.93 -0.50 -18.17
C ASN A 74 -9.15 -0.70 -19.68
N TYR A 75 -10.39 -0.82 -20.15
CA TYR A 75 -10.71 -0.83 -21.57
C TYR A 75 -10.68 0.56 -22.21
N LEU A 76 -10.78 1.61 -21.40
CA LEU A 76 -10.78 3.00 -21.87
C LEU A 76 -9.71 3.81 -21.12
N PHE A 77 -9.12 4.74 -21.83
CA PHE A 77 -8.27 5.74 -21.16
C PHE A 77 -9.12 6.74 -20.40
N ASN A 78 -8.62 7.17 -19.24
CA ASN A 78 -9.18 8.33 -18.55
C ASN A 78 -8.14 9.44 -18.44
N LYS A 79 -8.60 10.66 -18.69
CA LYS A 79 -7.72 11.82 -18.76
C LYS A 79 -6.91 12.09 -17.50
N PRO A 80 -7.46 12.03 -16.27
CA PRO A 80 -6.68 12.22 -15.05
C PRO A 80 -5.51 11.24 -14.90
N ALA A 81 -5.68 9.97 -15.29
CA ALA A 81 -4.61 8.99 -15.21
C ALA A 81 -3.49 9.27 -16.23
N LEU A 82 -3.86 9.70 -17.46
CA LEU A 82 -2.88 10.09 -18.48
C LEU A 82 -2.04 11.28 -18.01
N GLU A 83 -2.69 12.37 -17.57
CA GLU A 83 -2.03 13.58 -17.08
C GLU A 83 -1.11 13.28 -15.88
N LEU A 84 -1.55 12.44 -14.94
CA LEU A 84 -0.74 12.04 -13.79
C LEU A 84 0.45 11.18 -14.22
N SER A 85 0.29 10.27 -15.17
CA SER A 85 1.40 9.43 -15.66
C SER A 85 2.48 10.23 -16.36
N GLU A 86 2.12 11.23 -17.16
CA GLU A 86 3.04 12.16 -17.78
C GLU A 86 3.82 12.95 -16.73
N MET A 87 3.12 13.53 -15.76
CA MET A 87 3.75 14.28 -14.66
C MET A 87 4.72 13.43 -13.85
N LEU A 88 4.38 12.17 -13.57
CA LEU A 88 5.25 11.26 -12.84
C LEU A 88 6.48 10.87 -13.66
N ALA A 89 6.34 10.64 -14.97
CA ALA A 89 7.46 10.35 -15.85
C ALA A 89 8.42 11.55 -15.97
N GLU A 90 7.91 12.78 -16.02
CA GLU A 90 8.74 13.99 -16.04
C GLU A 90 9.51 14.23 -14.73
N LYS A 91 8.91 13.90 -13.59
CA LYS A 91 9.44 14.26 -12.26
C LYS A 91 10.20 13.14 -11.56
N THR A 92 10.25 11.95 -12.14
CA THR A 92 10.92 10.79 -11.57
C THR A 92 11.79 10.09 -12.60
N PHE A 93 12.45 9.00 -12.22
CA PHE A 93 13.22 8.15 -13.14
C PHE A 93 12.34 7.20 -13.98
N ALA A 94 11.03 7.21 -13.79
CA ALA A 94 10.14 6.24 -14.41
C ALA A 94 9.78 6.60 -15.86
N ASP A 95 9.95 5.68 -16.80
CA ASP A 95 9.46 5.82 -18.18
C ASP A 95 7.97 5.46 -18.32
N LYS A 96 7.48 4.61 -17.43
CA LYS A 96 6.10 4.09 -17.45
C LYS A 96 5.54 4.01 -16.04
N VAL A 97 4.23 4.21 -15.92
CA VAL A 97 3.49 4.19 -14.66
C VAL A 97 2.37 3.16 -14.74
N PHE A 98 2.23 2.37 -13.69
CA PHE A 98 1.10 1.47 -13.47
C PHE A 98 0.32 1.90 -12.23
N PHE A 99 -0.98 2.16 -12.39
CA PHE A 99 -1.86 2.53 -11.29
C PHE A 99 -2.57 1.30 -10.71
N SER A 100 -2.66 1.26 -9.38
CA SER A 100 -3.38 0.23 -8.63
C SER A 100 -4.18 0.87 -7.49
N ASN A 101 -5.04 0.09 -6.83
CA ASN A 101 -5.92 0.63 -5.79
C ASN A 101 -5.21 0.75 -4.42
N SER A 102 -4.07 0.09 -4.25
CA SER A 102 -3.36 0.06 -2.97
C SER A 102 -1.86 -0.22 -3.15
N GLY A 103 -1.06 0.13 -2.14
CA GLY A 103 0.35 -0.27 -2.08
C GLY A 103 0.54 -1.79 -2.08
N ASN A 104 -0.41 -2.54 -1.50
CA ASN A 104 -0.40 -4.00 -1.55
C ASN A 104 -0.48 -4.52 -3.00
N GLU A 105 -1.36 -3.98 -3.81
CA GLU A 105 -1.48 -4.33 -5.24
C GLU A 105 -0.28 -3.84 -6.06
N ALA A 106 0.26 -2.67 -5.75
CA ALA A 106 1.48 -2.16 -6.38
C ALA A 106 2.67 -3.10 -6.13
N ASN A 107 2.83 -3.59 -4.91
CA ASN A 107 3.87 -4.55 -4.55
C ASN A 107 3.67 -5.92 -5.24
N GLU A 108 2.43 -6.39 -5.35
CA GLU A 108 2.09 -7.58 -6.16
C GLU A 108 2.51 -7.39 -7.62
N ALA A 109 2.17 -6.25 -8.21
CA ALA A 109 2.52 -5.92 -9.59
C ALA A 109 4.03 -5.86 -9.79
N ALA A 110 4.78 -5.24 -8.87
CA ALA A 110 6.25 -5.13 -8.95
C ALA A 110 6.92 -6.52 -8.93
N ILE A 111 6.52 -7.40 -8.03
CA ILE A 111 7.07 -8.76 -7.94
C ILE A 111 6.70 -9.59 -9.18
N LYS A 112 5.45 -9.49 -9.65
CA LYS A 112 5.02 -10.15 -10.89
C LYS A 112 5.80 -9.63 -12.09
N LEU A 113 6.00 -8.32 -12.19
CA LEU A 113 6.76 -7.69 -13.27
C LEU A 113 8.21 -8.17 -13.27
N ALA A 114 8.88 -8.22 -12.12
CA ALA A 114 10.25 -8.73 -12.02
C ALA A 114 10.38 -10.16 -12.53
N ARG A 115 9.44 -11.04 -12.19
CA ARG A 115 9.43 -12.43 -12.68
C ARG A 115 9.10 -12.51 -14.17
N LYS A 116 8.11 -11.74 -14.62
CA LYS A 116 7.69 -11.69 -16.03
C LYS A 116 8.81 -11.19 -16.94
N TYR A 117 9.54 -10.17 -16.51
CA TYR A 117 10.69 -9.64 -17.24
C TYR A 117 11.71 -10.73 -17.59
N PHE A 118 12.14 -11.53 -16.62
CA PHE A 118 13.09 -12.59 -16.87
C PHE A 118 12.51 -13.78 -17.65
N PHE A 119 11.24 -14.08 -17.47
CA PHE A 119 10.55 -15.08 -18.29
C PHE A 119 10.59 -14.68 -19.77
N ASP A 120 10.29 -13.44 -20.11
CA ASP A 120 10.31 -12.92 -21.48
C ASP A 120 11.74 -12.89 -22.07
N GLN A 121 12.75 -12.70 -21.21
CA GLN A 121 14.17 -12.81 -21.56
C GLN A 121 14.64 -14.27 -21.73
N LYS A 122 13.73 -15.26 -21.73
CA LYS A 122 14.05 -16.70 -21.81
C LYS A 122 14.94 -17.20 -20.66
N LYS A 123 14.78 -16.59 -19.46
CA LYS A 123 15.49 -16.92 -18.22
C LYS A 123 14.50 -17.22 -17.07
N PRO A 124 13.59 -18.20 -17.22
CA PRO A 124 12.53 -18.47 -16.23
C PRO A 124 13.09 -18.96 -14.88
N GLU A 125 14.33 -19.40 -14.82
CA GLU A 125 15.03 -19.75 -13.58
C GLU A 125 15.27 -18.55 -12.68
N LYS A 126 15.27 -17.32 -13.23
CA LYS A 126 15.37 -16.07 -12.46
C LYS A 126 14.00 -15.65 -11.94
N HIS A 127 13.65 -16.13 -10.76
CA HIS A 127 12.34 -15.87 -10.12
C HIS A 127 12.44 -15.59 -8.61
N GLU A 128 13.64 -15.69 -8.03
CA GLU A 128 13.86 -15.41 -6.62
C GLU A 128 13.92 -13.90 -6.37
N ILE A 129 13.25 -13.47 -5.30
CA ILE A 129 13.22 -12.07 -4.86
C ILE A 129 13.95 -11.99 -3.51
N ILE A 130 14.97 -11.14 -3.42
CA ILE A 130 15.61 -10.84 -2.13
C ILE A 130 14.76 -9.78 -1.42
N VAL A 131 14.40 -10.07 -0.18
CA VAL A 131 13.63 -9.20 0.73
C VAL A 131 14.39 -9.02 2.04
N PHE A 132 13.97 -8.08 2.89
CA PHE A 132 14.74 -7.72 4.06
C PHE A 132 14.01 -7.99 5.38
N THR A 133 14.80 -8.09 6.45
CA THR A 133 14.28 -8.12 7.83
C THR A 133 13.54 -6.82 8.14
N ASN A 134 12.54 -6.91 9.01
CA ASN A 134 11.68 -5.82 9.48
C ASN A 134 10.86 -5.08 8.42
N ALA A 135 10.89 -5.50 7.15
CA ALA A 135 10.15 -4.85 6.07
C ALA A 135 8.65 -5.20 6.11
N PHE A 136 7.82 -4.20 5.76
CA PHE A 136 6.39 -4.35 5.52
C PHE A 136 6.08 -4.15 4.03
N HIS A 137 5.37 -5.10 3.43
CA HIS A 137 5.02 -5.03 2.00
C HIS A 137 3.52 -5.15 1.73
N GLY A 138 2.69 -5.31 2.73
CA GLY A 138 1.23 -5.47 2.60
C GLY A 138 0.71 -6.73 3.29
N ARG A 139 -0.56 -7.06 3.03
CA ARG A 139 -1.29 -8.11 3.76
C ARG A 139 -1.78 -9.26 2.88
N SER A 140 -1.61 -9.24 1.55
CA SER A 140 -1.88 -10.41 0.70
C SER A 140 -0.88 -11.54 0.97
N MET A 141 -1.20 -12.77 0.55
CA MET A 141 -0.33 -13.94 0.76
C MET A 141 1.09 -13.73 0.21
N LEU A 142 1.22 -13.07 -0.95
CA LEU A 142 2.51 -12.74 -1.53
C LEU A 142 3.24 -11.70 -0.66
N ASN A 143 2.55 -10.64 -0.24
CA ASN A 143 3.15 -9.54 0.49
C ASN A 143 3.49 -9.90 1.94
N ILE A 144 2.70 -10.73 2.64
CA ILE A 144 3.09 -11.25 3.96
C ILE A 144 4.28 -12.20 3.86
N THR A 145 4.43 -12.92 2.73
CA THR A 145 5.61 -13.74 2.48
C THR A 145 6.87 -12.88 2.31
N ALA A 146 6.77 -11.81 1.54
CA ALA A 146 7.84 -10.84 1.32
C ALA A 146 8.20 -10.07 2.61
N GLY A 147 7.20 -9.62 3.36
CA GLY A 147 7.34 -8.93 4.66
C GLY A 147 8.00 -9.80 5.72
N ASP A 148 8.32 -9.22 6.90
CA ASP A 148 9.03 -9.95 7.97
C ASP A 148 8.25 -10.11 9.28
N SER A 149 7.05 -9.58 9.39
CA SER A 149 6.24 -9.70 10.61
C SER A 149 5.78 -11.13 10.87
N LYS A 150 6.21 -11.71 11.98
CA LYS A 150 5.80 -13.03 12.43
C LYS A 150 4.27 -13.08 12.67
N ILE A 151 3.72 -12.03 13.28
CA ILE A 151 2.27 -11.94 13.58
C ILE A 151 1.44 -12.01 12.29
N GLN A 152 1.89 -11.35 11.21
CA GLN A 152 1.19 -11.36 9.93
C GLN A 152 1.27 -12.69 9.17
N LYS A 153 2.17 -13.58 9.57
CA LYS A 153 2.37 -14.90 8.94
C LYS A 153 1.72 -16.04 9.72
N THR A 154 1.56 -15.87 11.03
CA THR A 154 1.06 -16.93 11.90
C THR A 154 -0.37 -17.35 11.51
N GLY A 155 -0.56 -18.63 11.23
CA GLY A 155 -1.86 -19.19 10.84
C GLY A 155 -2.18 -19.09 9.33
N PHE A 156 -1.33 -18.41 8.53
CA PHE A 156 -1.57 -18.20 7.09
C PHE A 156 -0.65 -19.02 6.17
N GLY A 157 0.00 -20.07 6.71
CA GLY A 157 0.81 -20.97 5.86
C GLY A 157 0.00 -21.93 4.99
N PRO A 158 0.61 -22.52 3.95
CA PRO A 158 2.03 -22.40 3.58
C PRO A 158 2.32 -21.07 2.86
N LEU A 159 3.46 -20.45 3.19
CA LEU A 159 3.91 -19.24 2.52
C LEU A 159 4.47 -19.53 1.13
N LEU A 160 4.51 -18.52 0.27
CA LEU A 160 4.97 -18.67 -1.10
C LEU A 160 6.48 -18.90 -1.19
N LYS A 161 6.91 -19.71 -2.15
CA LYS A 161 8.33 -19.96 -2.43
C LYS A 161 8.94 -18.86 -3.30
N GLY A 162 10.28 -18.79 -3.31
CA GLY A 162 11.02 -17.87 -4.18
C GLY A 162 11.38 -16.54 -3.51
N PHE A 163 11.30 -16.45 -2.18
CA PHE A 163 11.77 -15.31 -1.41
C PHE A 163 13.02 -15.69 -0.61
N LYS A 164 14.04 -14.85 -0.68
CA LYS A 164 15.30 -14.98 0.09
C LYS A 164 15.42 -13.77 1.00
N ARG A 165 15.66 -13.98 2.30
CA ARG A 165 15.71 -12.89 3.27
C ARG A 165 17.14 -12.51 3.60
N ALA A 166 17.46 -11.22 3.50
CA ALA A 166 18.71 -10.62 3.93
C ALA A 166 18.46 -9.69 5.15
N THR A 167 19.51 -9.38 5.88
CA THR A 167 19.45 -8.37 6.93
C THR A 167 19.53 -6.97 6.30
N PHE A 168 18.65 -6.07 6.73
CA PHE A 168 18.65 -4.69 6.25
C PHE A 168 19.98 -3.99 6.60
N ASN A 169 20.49 -3.18 5.68
CA ASN A 169 21.79 -2.49 5.79
C ASN A 169 23.03 -3.41 5.95
N ASP A 170 22.91 -4.71 5.60
CA ASP A 170 24.04 -5.64 5.60
C ASP A 170 24.27 -6.24 4.19
N LEU A 171 25.22 -5.66 3.45
CA LEU A 171 25.62 -6.14 2.12
C LEU A 171 26.20 -7.57 2.15
N LYS A 172 26.80 -8.01 3.26
CA LYS A 172 27.32 -9.38 3.37
C LYS A 172 26.16 -10.38 3.39
N SER A 173 25.07 -10.04 4.09
CA SER A 173 23.87 -10.87 4.12
C SER A 173 23.21 -10.97 2.73
N VAL A 174 23.17 -9.86 1.96
CA VAL A 174 22.67 -9.85 0.58
C VAL A 174 23.51 -10.76 -0.31
N LYS A 175 24.84 -10.62 -0.26
CA LYS A 175 25.77 -11.46 -1.04
C LYS A 175 25.61 -12.96 -0.73
N LYS A 176 25.32 -13.31 0.53
CA LYS A 176 25.11 -14.70 0.96
C LYS A 176 23.86 -15.35 0.34
N VAL A 177 22.80 -14.57 0.10
CA VAL A 177 21.54 -15.10 -0.45
C VAL A 177 21.37 -14.83 -1.96
N LEU A 178 22.23 -14.00 -2.55
CA LEU A 178 22.28 -13.75 -3.98
C LEU A 178 22.64 -15.00 -4.75
N SER A 179 21.90 -15.32 -5.79
CA SER A 179 22.12 -16.49 -6.63
C SER A 179 21.88 -16.21 -8.12
N LYS A 180 22.21 -17.15 -8.99
CA LYS A 180 21.87 -17.09 -10.43
C LYS A 180 20.35 -17.03 -10.65
N LYS A 181 19.54 -17.43 -9.68
CA LYS A 181 18.07 -17.40 -9.72
C LYS A 181 17.48 -16.06 -9.25
N THR A 182 18.30 -15.16 -8.73
CA THR A 182 17.81 -13.87 -8.24
C THR A 182 17.33 -13.00 -9.41
N ALA A 183 16.08 -12.61 -9.35
CA ALA A 183 15.42 -11.69 -10.30
C ALA A 183 15.47 -10.25 -9.83
N ALA A 184 15.23 -10.00 -8.54
CA ALA A 184 15.14 -8.64 -8.01
C ALA A 184 15.52 -8.58 -6.53
N ILE A 185 15.83 -7.37 -6.10
CA ILE A 185 15.92 -6.96 -4.70
C ILE A 185 14.72 -6.07 -4.42
N PHE A 186 13.95 -6.41 -3.39
CA PHE A 186 12.73 -5.72 -3.01
C PHE A 186 12.90 -5.13 -1.61
N ILE A 187 12.94 -3.81 -1.52
CA ILE A 187 13.38 -3.08 -0.33
C ILE A 187 12.33 -2.06 0.12
N GLU A 188 12.13 -1.97 1.41
CA GLU A 188 11.48 -0.84 2.08
C GLU A 188 12.60 0.01 2.69
N PRO A 189 12.84 1.22 2.20
CA PRO A 189 14.05 1.98 2.55
C PRO A 189 13.96 2.71 3.90
N ILE A 190 12.75 2.89 4.46
CA ILE A 190 12.48 3.66 5.71
C ILE A 190 11.61 2.85 6.65
#